data_83dedc4a7da7dc0d5f44fa0c4ee22909
#
_entry.id   83dedc4a7da7dc0d5f44fa0c4ee22909
#
_cell.length_a   1.000
_cell.length_b   1.000
_cell.length_c   1.000
_cell.angle_alpha   90.00
_cell.angle_beta   90.00
_cell.angle_gamma   90.00
#
_symmetry.space_group_name_H-M   'P 1'
#
loop_
_entity.id
_entity.type
_entity.pdbx_description
1 polymer ?
#
loop_
_entity_poly.entity_id
_entity_poly.type
_entity_poly.pdbx_seq_one_letter_code
_entity_poly.pdbx_strand_id
1 'polypeptide(L)'
;MEPALKKMADPLNGAELPYDVSDEYRPEPVPIPAPPAWQDGSFRIGIHTSIAGDIAGALDIAAKLGANALQIFSASPRMWPGGSSRIADADAARFRGRRAGLGLGPLVIHDNYLINLASPERVMRTRSIQAFHDELVRAASLGADFLVAHPGAGLGAEMSQAIEDIAQGMRQAARGMKLGGLRILVENTSGMGSAVGSRFEEIKAILDQTTDLPMGVCLDTAHTFEAGYDITTEEGLEKTLDAVDPTVGLDRVYVLHVNDSKTPLGSRVDRHENIGEGHIGRKSFGRLLNHPRLGPGPQGLAGRAFILETPIDKPGDDRRNVRALWELVGIGVKQAPKAEEGFSMTRAEKKPFARSAEKTQKKKVSGGKSKGKARKGKKKVKTRI
;
A
#
# COMPACT_ATOMS: atom_id res chain seq x y z
N MET A 1 -45.93 -0.72 -31.59
CA MET A 1 -45.04 0.44 -31.77
C MET A 1 -44.21 0.54 -30.47
N GLU A 2 -43.03 -0.10 -30.46
CA GLU A 2 -42.05 0.04 -29.37
C GLU A 2 -41.26 1.31 -29.55
N PRO A 3 -41.00 2.06 -28.49
CA PRO A 3 -40.11 3.21 -28.57
C PRO A 3 -38.63 2.76 -28.60
N ALA A 4 -37.93 3.17 -29.63
CA ALA A 4 -36.50 2.97 -29.82
C ALA A 4 -35.71 3.59 -28.67
N LEU A 5 -35.07 2.76 -27.87
CA LEU A 5 -34.01 3.15 -26.94
C LEU A 5 -32.82 3.69 -27.76
N LYS A 6 -32.62 5.00 -27.70
CA LYS A 6 -31.38 5.65 -28.17
C LYS A 6 -30.22 5.04 -27.43
N LYS A 7 -29.40 4.25 -28.11
CA LYS A 7 -28.06 3.86 -27.65
C LYS A 7 -27.26 5.14 -27.45
N MET A 8 -27.02 5.52 -26.20
CA MET A 8 -25.97 6.47 -25.89
C MET A 8 -24.64 5.82 -26.25
N ALA A 9 -23.89 6.43 -27.16
CA ALA A 9 -22.57 5.97 -27.55
C ALA A 9 -21.67 5.97 -26.29
N ASP A 10 -21.05 4.84 -26.01
CA ASP A 10 -20.05 4.65 -24.99
C ASP A 10 -18.82 5.50 -25.40
N PRO A 11 -18.41 6.52 -24.63
CA PRO A 11 -17.30 7.39 -25.00
C PRO A 11 -15.93 6.69 -25.01
N LEU A 12 -15.88 5.39 -24.66
CA LEU A 12 -14.65 4.58 -24.66
C LEU A 12 -14.63 3.50 -25.75
N ASN A 13 -15.61 3.49 -26.64
CA ASN A 13 -15.66 2.52 -27.74
C ASN A 13 -14.75 2.98 -28.89
N GLY A 14 -13.44 2.89 -28.69
CA GLY A 14 -12.41 3.28 -29.65
C GLY A 14 -11.05 3.58 -29.05
N ALA A 15 -10.92 3.60 -27.75
CA ALA A 15 -9.60 3.58 -27.13
C ALA A 15 -9.07 2.14 -27.18
N GLU A 16 -8.35 1.79 -28.23
CA GLU A 16 -7.49 0.60 -28.20
C GLU A 16 -6.60 0.72 -26.98
N LEU A 17 -6.69 -0.25 -26.05
CA LEU A 17 -5.66 -0.41 -25.05
C LEU A 17 -4.35 -0.57 -25.82
N PRO A 18 -3.25 0.07 -25.41
CA PRO A 18 -2.00 0.06 -26.16
C PRO A 18 -1.36 -1.35 -26.26
N TYR A 19 -2.10 -2.40 -25.94
CA TYR A 19 -1.68 -3.81 -26.00
C TYR A 19 -2.86 -4.76 -26.23
N ASP A 20 -2.62 -5.74 -27.08
CA ASP A 20 -3.54 -6.85 -27.35
C ASP A 20 -3.66 -7.74 -26.10
N VAL A 21 -4.90 -8.06 -25.70
CA VAL A 21 -5.26 -8.85 -24.51
C VAL A 21 -5.42 -10.34 -24.87
N SER A 22 -4.74 -10.86 -25.87
CA SER A 22 -4.83 -12.29 -26.20
C SER A 22 -4.21 -13.17 -25.12
N ASP A 23 -4.96 -14.16 -24.66
CA ASP A 23 -4.69 -15.03 -23.50
C ASP A 23 -3.51 -16.02 -23.68
N GLU A 24 -2.79 -16.00 -24.80
CA GLU A 24 -1.78 -17.03 -25.12
C GLU A 24 -0.34 -16.72 -24.67
N TYR A 25 -0.08 -15.55 -24.06
CA TYR A 25 1.26 -15.22 -23.63
C TYR A 25 1.54 -15.74 -22.22
N ARG A 26 2.21 -16.89 -22.11
CA ARG A 26 2.89 -17.35 -20.87
C ARG A 26 4.38 -17.03 -21.00
N PRO A 27 4.84 -15.87 -20.45
CA PRO A 27 6.26 -15.58 -20.44
C PRO A 27 7.02 -16.60 -19.55
N GLU A 28 8.26 -16.86 -19.90
CA GLU A 28 9.18 -17.66 -19.06
C GLU A 28 9.37 -16.96 -17.69
N PRO A 29 9.56 -17.73 -16.59
CA PRO A 29 9.84 -17.15 -15.28
C PRO A 29 11.03 -16.19 -15.36
N VAL A 30 10.84 -14.96 -14.96
CA VAL A 30 11.93 -13.96 -14.88
C VAL A 30 12.88 -14.40 -13.77
N PRO A 31 14.20 -14.57 -14.04
CA PRO A 31 15.17 -14.82 -12.98
C PRO A 31 15.05 -13.72 -11.92
N ILE A 32 14.85 -14.13 -10.66
CA ILE A 32 14.77 -13.20 -9.54
C ILE A 32 16.12 -12.50 -9.44
N PRO A 33 16.24 -11.18 -9.66
CA PRO A 33 17.50 -10.46 -9.49
C PRO A 33 18.04 -10.69 -8.08
N ALA A 34 19.36 -10.70 -7.95
CA ALA A 34 20.00 -10.73 -6.62
C ALA A 34 19.49 -9.55 -5.79
N PRO A 35 19.29 -9.72 -4.47
CA PRO A 35 18.88 -8.61 -3.60
C PRO A 35 19.88 -7.46 -3.74
N PRO A 36 19.41 -6.22 -3.48
CA PRO A 36 20.24 -5.02 -3.61
C PRO A 36 21.50 -5.04 -2.75
N ALA A 37 22.46 -4.20 -3.09
CA ALA A 37 23.85 -4.18 -2.58
C ALA A 37 24.05 -3.78 -1.10
N TRP A 38 23.00 -3.55 -0.30
CA TRP A 38 23.08 -3.29 1.16
C TRP A 38 23.03 -4.53 2.03
N GLN A 39 23.59 -5.63 1.55
CA GLN A 39 23.73 -6.91 2.28
C GLN A 39 24.82 -6.88 3.36
N ASP A 40 25.00 -5.71 3.98
CA ASP A 40 26.01 -5.52 5.03
C ASP A 40 25.56 -6.03 6.42
N GLY A 41 24.38 -6.66 6.48
CA GLY A 41 23.78 -7.15 7.72
C GLY A 41 23.23 -6.05 8.63
N SER A 42 23.21 -4.78 8.17
CA SER A 42 22.66 -3.69 8.96
C SER A 42 21.13 -3.61 8.86
N PHE A 43 20.49 -3.11 9.92
CA PHE A 43 19.08 -2.77 9.88
C PHE A 43 18.80 -1.63 8.91
N ARG A 44 17.73 -1.75 8.13
CA ARG A 44 17.20 -0.73 7.23
C ARG A 44 15.90 -0.19 7.80
N ILE A 45 16.00 0.88 8.56
CA ILE A 45 14.86 1.55 9.18
C ILE A 45 14.49 2.78 8.37
N GLY A 46 13.25 2.82 7.93
CA GLY A 46 12.71 3.87 7.09
C GLY A 46 11.39 4.41 7.61
N ILE A 47 10.94 5.45 6.94
CA ILE A 47 9.66 6.09 7.20
C ILE A 47 9.04 6.56 5.90
N HIS A 48 7.71 6.54 5.81
CA HIS A 48 6.99 7.12 4.69
C HIS A 48 7.04 8.64 4.76
N THR A 49 7.66 9.28 3.77
CA THR A 49 7.78 10.73 3.68
C THR A 49 6.96 11.31 2.54
N SER A 50 6.58 12.58 2.68
CA SER A 50 5.82 13.28 1.65
C SER A 50 6.72 13.80 0.53
N ILE A 51 6.23 13.73 -0.70
CA ILE A 51 6.84 14.30 -1.90
C ILE A 51 6.33 15.72 -2.22
N ALA A 52 5.59 16.35 -1.31
CA ALA A 52 5.01 17.66 -1.55
C ALA A 52 6.09 18.73 -1.77
N GLY A 53 5.98 19.44 -2.90
CA GLY A 53 6.91 20.49 -3.31
C GLY A 53 8.09 19.98 -4.13
N ASP A 54 8.90 19.08 -3.61
CA ASP A 54 10.05 18.49 -4.31
C ASP A 54 10.23 17.01 -3.94
N ILE A 55 10.19 16.15 -4.93
CA ILE A 55 10.34 14.70 -4.71
C ILE A 55 11.72 14.36 -4.08
N ALA A 56 12.78 15.08 -4.42
CA ALA A 56 14.09 14.86 -3.82
C ALA A 56 14.18 15.34 -2.36
N GLY A 57 13.32 16.30 -1.96
CA GLY A 57 13.20 16.75 -0.58
C GLY A 57 12.76 15.65 0.39
N ALA A 58 12.01 14.65 -0.10
CA ALA A 58 11.61 13.49 0.69
C ALA A 58 12.82 12.71 1.23
N LEU A 59 13.92 12.65 0.48
CA LEU A 59 15.19 12.02 0.89
C LEU A 59 15.83 12.77 2.06
N ASP A 60 15.85 14.10 1.98
CA ASP A 60 16.41 14.94 3.04
C ASP A 60 15.59 14.82 4.33
N ILE A 61 14.27 14.75 4.20
CA ILE A 61 13.36 14.53 5.34
C ILE A 61 13.68 13.21 6.03
N ALA A 62 13.78 12.11 5.28
CA ALA A 62 14.10 10.80 5.86
C ALA A 62 15.45 10.82 6.57
N ALA A 63 16.49 11.38 5.95
CA ALA A 63 17.81 11.51 6.55
C ALA A 63 17.81 12.36 7.84
N LYS A 64 17.10 13.49 7.85
CA LYS A 64 16.94 14.38 9.03
C LYS A 64 16.20 13.70 10.18
N LEU A 65 15.32 12.77 9.88
CA LEU A 65 14.63 11.96 10.89
C LEU A 65 15.50 10.81 11.45
N GLY A 66 16.69 10.59 10.84
CA GLY A 66 17.59 9.51 11.23
C GLY A 66 17.24 8.16 10.60
N ALA A 67 16.47 8.15 9.53
CA ALA A 67 16.21 6.96 8.73
C ALA A 67 17.35 6.68 7.73
N ASN A 68 17.58 5.40 7.39
CA ASN A 68 18.50 4.97 6.34
C ASN A 68 17.82 4.24 5.18
N ALA A 69 16.50 4.11 5.24
CA ALA A 69 15.61 3.67 4.17
C ALA A 69 14.43 4.63 4.10
N LEU A 70 13.65 4.59 3.03
CA LEU A 70 12.46 5.43 2.95
C LEU A 70 11.39 4.83 2.05
N GLN A 71 10.15 5.24 2.28
CA GLN A 71 9.01 5.02 1.40
C GLN A 71 8.40 6.37 1.01
N ILE A 72 7.95 6.45 -0.23
CA ILE A 72 7.24 7.62 -0.77
C ILE A 72 6.10 7.16 -1.69
N PHE A 73 5.13 8.04 -1.92
CA PHE A 73 4.32 7.96 -3.13
C PHE A 73 5.10 8.53 -4.31
N SER A 74 4.88 7.99 -5.51
CA SER A 74 5.51 8.52 -6.72
C SER A 74 4.73 9.69 -7.34
N ALA A 75 3.47 9.87 -6.92
CA ALA A 75 2.54 10.94 -7.31
C ALA A 75 1.53 11.21 -6.19
N SER A 76 0.56 12.09 -6.41
CA SER A 76 -0.51 12.31 -5.42
C SER A 76 -1.36 11.04 -5.22
N PRO A 77 -1.41 10.46 -4.01
CA PRO A 77 -2.05 9.15 -3.79
C PRO A 77 -3.59 9.18 -3.80
N ARG A 78 -4.19 10.35 -3.97
CA ARG A 78 -5.65 10.56 -3.94
C ARG A 78 -6.21 11.14 -5.24
N MET A 79 -5.39 11.20 -6.26
CA MET A 79 -5.78 11.69 -7.57
C MET A 79 -5.38 10.66 -8.63
N TRP A 80 -6.27 10.43 -9.57
CA TRP A 80 -5.90 9.69 -10.76
C TRP A 80 -4.83 10.47 -11.51
N PRO A 81 -3.78 9.81 -12.02
CA PRO A 81 -2.78 10.49 -12.83
C PRO A 81 -3.45 11.20 -14.00
N GLY A 82 -3.22 12.49 -14.12
CA GLY A 82 -3.67 13.31 -15.27
C GLY A 82 -2.45 13.74 -16.08
N GLY A 83 -2.47 13.53 -17.39
CA GLY A 83 -1.38 13.96 -18.26
C GLY A 83 -0.18 13.00 -18.28
N SER A 84 1.05 13.54 -18.35
CA SER A 84 2.26 12.71 -18.39
C SER A 84 2.46 11.94 -17.08
N SER A 85 2.45 10.61 -17.17
CA SER A 85 2.77 9.71 -16.05
C SER A 85 4.26 9.69 -15.70
N ARG A 86 5.12 10.40 -16.44
CA ARG A 86 6.57 10.37 -16.27
C ARG A 86 7.07 11.47 -15.35
N ILE A 87 8.04 11.14 -14.53
CA ILE A 87 8.90 12.11 -13.85
C ILE A 87 9.91 12.62 -14.91
N ALA A 88 10.18 13.93 -14.92
CA ALA A 88 11.18 14.48 -15.83
C ALA A 88 12.55 13.83 -15.58
N ASP A 89 13.28 13.51 -16.65
CA ASP A 89 14.54 12.78 -16.56
C ASP A 89 15.58 13.51 -15.68
N ALA A 90 15.59 14.83 -15.72
CA ALA A 90 16.46 15.67 -14.86
C ALA A 90 16.09 15.52 -13.37
N ASP A 91 14.81 15.49 -13.02
CA ASP A 91 14.34 15.31 -11.65
C ASP A 91 14.62 13.91 -11.14
N ALA A 92 14.39 12.89 -11.98
CA ALA A 92 14.73 11.51 -11.67
C ALA A 92 16.24 11.33 -11.45
N ALA A 93 17.08 11.93 -12.29
CA ALA A 93 18.54 11.89 -12.15
C ALA A 93 18.99 12.61 -10.87
N ARG A 94 18.44 13.78 -10.58
CA ARG A 94 18.70 14.53 -9.35
C ARG A 94 18.29 13.72 -8.10
N PHE A 95 17.12 13.08 -8.13
CA PHE A 95 16.65 12.22 -7.05
C PHE A 95 17.62 11.06 -6.81
N ARG A 96 17.98 10.30 -7.85
CA ARG A 96 18.91 9.17 -7.74
C ARG A 96 20.29 9.61 -7.22
N GLY A 97 20.82 10.71 -7.74
CA GLY A 97 22.10 11.28 -7.27
C GLY A 97 22.04 11.69 -5.80
N ARG A 98 20.96 12.36 -5.37
CA ARG A 98 20.78 12.75 -3.97
C ARG A 98 20.64 11.53 -3.05
N ARG A 99 19.87 10.52 -3.47
CA ARG A 99 19.72 9.25 -2.75
C ARG A 99 21.07 8.57 -2.52
N ALA A 100 21.88 8.46 -3.57
CA ALA A 100 23.22 7.88 -3.49
C ALA A 100 24.14 8.67 -2.54
N GLY A 101 24.13 10.02 -2.63
CA GLY A 101 24.91 10.89 -1.75
C GLY A 101 24.52 10.80 -0.28
N LEU A 102 23.27 10.45 0.04
CA LEU A 102 22.79 10.23 1.41
C LEU A 102 22.94 8.78 1.89
N GLY A 103 23.31 7.84 1.00
CA GLY A 103 23.41 6.41 1.33
C GLY A 103 22.07 5.78 1.71
N LEU A 104 20.95 6.34 1.25
CA LEU A 104 19.60 5.86 1.58
C LEU A 104 19.20 4.66 0.73
N GLY A 105 18.72 3.60 1.38
CA GLY A 105 18.19 2.42 0.73
C GLY A 105 17.72 1.36 1.70
N PRO A 106 16.73 0.52 1.31
CA PRO A 106 16.01 0.57 0.04
C PRO A 106 15.09 1.79 -0.13
N LEU A 107 14.80 2.12 -1.39
CA LEU A 107 13.71 3.02 -1.77
C LEU A 107 12.47 2.18 -2.07
N VAL A 108 11.42 2.44 -1.34
CA VAL A 108 10.11 1.83 -1.53
C VAL A 108 9.17 2.88 -2.12
N ILE A 109 8.49 2.53 -3.19
CA ILE A 109 7.34 3.29 -3.68
C ILE A 109 6.08 2.58 -3.19
N HIS A 110 5.13 3.31 -2.63
CA HIS A 110 3.80 2.80 -2.35
C HIS A 110 2.85 3.21 -3.47
N ASP A 111 1.97 2.33 -3.92
CA ASP A 111 1.01 2.63 -4.97
C ASP A 111 -0.10 3.59 -4.50
N ASN A 112 -0.87 4.09 -5.46
CA ASN A 112 -1.94 5.05 -5.22
C ASN A 112 -3.16 4.35 -4.60
N TYR A 113 -3.77 4.94 -3.56
CA TYR A 113 -4.96 4.42 -2.88
C TYR A 113 -6.20 4.22 -3.77
N LEU A 114 -6.23 4.81 -4.95
CA LEU A 114 -7.34 4.67 -5.87
C LEU A 114 -7.24 3.40 -6.72
N ILE A 115 -6.07 2.78 -6.77
CA ILE A 115 -5.83 1.54 -7.52
C ILE A 115 -6.60 0.41 -6.85
N ASN A 116 -7.44 -0.26 -7.63
CA ASN A 116 -8.15 -1.45 -7.21
C ASN A 116 -8.18 -2.45 -8.39
N LEU A 117 -7.14 -3.29 -8.45
CA LEU A 117 -7.01 -4.30 -9.50
C LEU A 117 -8.05 -5.43 -9.37
N ALA A 118 -8.59 -5.62 -8.15
CA ALA A 118 -9.66 -6.60 -7.86
C ALA A 118 -11.07 -6.11 -8.22
N SER A 119 -11.20 -4.89 -8.76
CA SER A 119 -12.54 -4.33 -9.00
C SER A 119 -13.33 -5.16 -10.02
N PRO A 120 -14.55 -5.61 -9.72
CA PRO A 120 -15.44 -6.26 -10.70
C PRO A 120 -15.93 -5.26 -11.77
N GLU A 121 -15.88 -3.98 -11.49
CA GLU A 121 -16.27 -2.95 -12.45
C GLU A 121 -15.17 -2.75 -13.49
N ARG A 122 -15.45 -3.10 -14.74
CA ARG A 122 -14.48 -3.07 -15.85
C ARG A 122 -13.79 -1.70 -16.03
N VAL A 123 -14.55 -0.61 -15.95
CA VAL A 123 -14.00 0.76 -16.14
C VAL A 123 -13.01 1.09 -15.02
N MET A 124 -13.37 0.79 -13.78
CA MET A 124 -12.51 1.01 -12.62
C MET A 124 -11.25 0.14 -12.70
N ARG A 125 -11.38 -1.14 -13.06
CA ARG A 125 -10.25 -2.06 -13.19
C ARG A 125 -9.31 -1.62 -14.31
N THR A 126 -9.81 -1.26 -15.49
CA THR A 126 -8.98 -0.74 -16.60
C THR A 126 -8.20 0.51 -16.16
N ARG A 127 -8.86 1.42 -15.46
CA ARG A 127 -8.22 2.64 -14.94
C ARG A 127 -7.16 2.32 -13.89
N SER A 128 -7.41 1.33 -13.06
CA SER A 128 -6.44 0.85 -12.05
C SER A 128 -5.22 0.21 -12.69
N ILE A 129 -5.40 -0.59 -13.74
CA ILE A 129 -4.29 -1.18 -14.51
C ILE A 129 -3.40 -0.09 -15.11
N GLN A 130 -4.01 0.93 -15.74
CA GLN A 130 -3.24 2.05 -16.29
C GLN A 130 -2.50 2.82 -15.20
N ALA A 131 -3.15 3.11 -14.07
CA ALA A 131 -2.52 3.80 -12.95
C ALA A 131 -1.36 2.98 -12.36
N PHE A 132 -1.52 1.67 -12.25
CA PHE A 132 -0.46 0.78 -11.76
C PHE A 132 0.71 0.69 -12.75
N HIS A 133 0.45 0.69 -14.06
CA HIS A 133 1.50 0.85 -15.08
C HIS A 133 2.28 2.15 -14.86
N ASP A 134 1.59 3.25 -14.63
CA ASP A 134 2.21 4.56 -14.41
C ASP A 134 3.06 4.57 -13.12
N GLU A 135 2.62 3.86 -12.05
CA GLU A 135 3.44 3.65 -10.84
C GLU A 135 4.73 2.89 -11.15
N LEU A 136 4.66 1.80 -11.92
CA LEU A 136 5.83 1.04 -12.35
C LEU A 136 6.82 1.89 -13.14
N VAL A 137 6.32 2.72 -14.07
CA VAL A 137 7.15 3.65 -14.87
C VAL A 137 7.88 4.65 -13.96
N ARG A 138 7.18 5.26 -13.01
CA ARG A 138 7.76 6.24 -12.10
C ARG A 138 8.75 5.58 -11.13
N ALA A 139 8.39 4.43 -10.56
CA ALA A 139 9.26 3.67 -9.66
C ALA A 139 10.58 3.28 -10.36
N ALA A 140 10.50 2.75 -11.58
CA ALA A 140 11.69 2.42 -12.37
C ALA A 140 12.54 3.65 -12.67
N SER A 141 11.93 4.79 -13.02
CA SER A 141 12.66 6.03 -13.32
C SER A 141 13.39 6.60 -12.10
N LEU A 142 12.81 6.48 -10.91
CA LEU A 142 13.44 6.87 -9.63
C LEU A 142 14.52 5.88 -9.17
N GLY A 143 14.65 4.74 -9.82
CA GLY A 143 15.54 3.66 -9.40
C GLY A 143 15.07 3.04 -8.07
N ALA A 144 13.77 2.86 -7.89
CA ALA A 144 13.21 2.21 -6.73
C ALA A 144 13.59 0.72 -6.69
N ASP A 145 13.74 0.21 -5.47
CA ASP A 145 14.01 -1.21 -5.22
C ASP A 145 12.71 -1.99 -5.14
N PHE A 146 11.67 -1.36 -4.58
CA PHE A 146 10.38 -1.98 -4.35
C PHE A 146 9.22 -1.04 -4.74
N LEU A 147 8.15 -1.64 -5.29
CA LEU A 147 6.82 -1.04 -5.41
C LEU A 147 5.86 -1.87 -4.57
N VAL A 148 5.36 -1.33 -3.47
CA VAL A 148 4.34 -1.93 -2.62
C VAL A 148 2.97 -1.62 -3.18
N ALA A 149 2.13 -2.64 -3.26
CA ALA A 149 0.77 -2.53 -3.76
C ALA A 149 -0.22 -3.27 -2.86
N HIS A 150 -1.30 -2.59 -2.48
CA HIS A 150 -2.47 -3.26 -1.95
C HIS A 150 -3.14 -4.07 -3.05
N PRO A 151 -3.54 -5.34 -2.79
CA PRO A 151 -4.22 -6.16 -3.79
C PRO A 151 -5.51 -5.52 -4.31
N GLY A 152 -6.22 -4.79 -3.45
CA GLY A 152 -7.50 -4.18 -3.74
C GLY A 152 -8.65 -4.86 -3.03
N ALA A 153 -9.88 -4.55 -3.44
CA ALA A 153 -11.11 -5.03 -2.83
C ALA A 153 -12.07 -5.61 -3.90
N GLY A 154 -12.54 -6.83 -3.65
CA GLY A 154 -13.37 -7.57 -4.60
C GLY A 154 -14.82 -7.07 -4.72
N LEU A 155 -15.28 -6.21 -3.80
CA LEU A 155 -16.60 -5.54 -3.87
C LEU A 155 -17.78 -6.47 -4.15
N GLY A 156 -17.73 -7.70 -3.60
CA GLY A 156 -18.79 -8.71 -3.77
C GLY A 156 -18.51 -9.74 -4.86
N ALA A 157 -17.38 -9.66 -5.57
CA ALA A 157 -16.92 -10.74 -6.42
C ALA A 157 -16.44 -11.94 -5.58
N GLU A 158 -16.46 -13.13 -6.18
CA GLU A 158 -15.83 -14.30 -5.59
C GLU A 158 -14.33 -14.08 -5.40
N MET A 159 -13.76 -14.57 -4.28
CA MET A 159 -12.36 -14.34 -3.94
C MET A 159 -11.39 -14.86 -5.01
N SER A 160 -11.67 -16.01 -5.59
CA SER A 160 -10.89 -16.60 -6.69
C SER A 160 -10.85 -15.69 -7.92
N GLN A 161 -11.98 -15.09 -8.29
CA GLN A 161 -12.07 -14.14 -9.39
C GLN A 161 -11.32 -12.83 -9.08
N ALA A 162 -11.44 -12.32 -7.85
CA ALA A 162 -10.72 -11.13 -7.43
C ALA A 162 -9.20 -11.33 -7.50
N ILE A 163 -8.71 -12.49 -7.08
CA ILE A 163 -7.28 -12.87 -7.16
C ILE A 163 -6.82 -12.97 -8.62
N GLU A 164 -7.61 -13.60 -9.48
CA GLU A 164 -7.32 -13.70 -10.92
C GLU A 164 -7.25 -12.31 -11.56
N ASP A 165 -8.23 -11.46 -11.28
CA ASP A 165 -8.27 -10.08 -11.78
C ASP A 165 -7.04 -9.26 -11.35
N ILE A 166 -6.57 -9.43 -10.11
CA ILE A 166 -5.34 -8.80 -9.59
C ILE A 166 -4.13 -9.28 -10.38
N ALA A 167 -3.97 -10.60 -10.52
CA ALA A 167 -2.82 -11.17 -11.21
C ALA A 167 -2.78 -10.76 -12.68
N GLN A 168 -3.88 -10.81 -13.37
CA GLN A 168 -4.01 -10.33 -14.76
C GLN A 168 -3.71 -8.84 -14.87
N GLY A 169 -4.25 -8.03 -13.93
CA GLY A 169 -4.02 -6.59 -13.90
C GLY A 169 -2.55 -6.23 -13.73
N MET A 170 -1.84 -6.90 -12.81
CA MET A 170 -0.40 -6.71 -12.61
C MET A 170 0.41 -7.07 -13.86
N ARG A 171 0.11 -8.22 -14.50
CA ARG A 171 0.77 -8.62 -15.76
C ARG A 171 0.51 -7.63 -16.88
N GLN A 172 -0.74 -7.18 -17.04
CA GLN A 172 -1.10 -6.21 -18.07
C GLN A 172 -0.34 -4.89 -17.86
N ALA A 173 -0.29 -4.41 -16.61
CA ALA A 173 0.43 -3.19 -16.27
C ALA A 173 1.94 -3.29 -16.52
N ALA A 174 2.55 -4.44 -16.28
CA ALA A 174 3.98 -4.67 -16.45
C ALA A 174 4.39 -5.10 -17.87
N ARG A 175 3.42 -5.34 -18.77
CA ARG A 175 3.69 -5.88 -20.12
C ARG A 175 4.66 -5.02 -20.90
N GLY A 176 5.71 -5.64 -21.43
CA GLY A 176 6.73 -4.97 -22.24
C GLY A 176 7.69 -4.07 -21.46
N MET A 177 7.54 -3.95 -20.15
CA MET A 177 8.42 -3.14 -19.31
C MET A 177 9.71 -3.90 -18.96
N LYS A 178 10.81 -3.15 -18.92
CA LYS A 178 12.06 -3.61 -18.32
C LYS A 178 12.10 -3.09 -16.87
N LEU A 179 11.70 -3.94 -15.92
CA LEU A 179 11.64 -3.55 -14.50
C LEU A 179 13.02 -3.42 -13.86
N GLY A 180 14.08 -3.95 -14.50
CA GLY A 180 15.44 -3.89 -13.96
C GLY A 180 15.54 -4.60 -12.61
N GLY A 181 15.95 -3.87 -11.57
CA GLY A 181 15.99 -4.37 -10.18
C GLY A 181 14.70 -4.15 -9.39
N LEU A 182 13.70 -3.46 -9.95
CA LEU A 182 12.44 -3.17 -9.29
C LEU A 182 11.64 -4.45 -9.05
N ARG A 183 11.17 -4.63 -7.81
CA ARG A 183 10.32 -5.75 -7.41
C ARG A 183 8.96 -5.24 -6.97
N ILE A 184 7.89 -5.94 -7.36
CA ILE A 184 6.52 -5.64 -6.96
C ILE A 184 6.22 -6.43 -5.67
N LEU A 185 5.82 -5.75 -4.62
CA LEU A 185 5.46 -6.36 -3.34
C LEU A 185 3.96 -6.28 -3.13
N VAL A 186 3.34 -7.44 -2.96
CA VAL A 186 1.94 -7.51 -2.52
C VAL A 186 1.91 -7.29 -1.00
N GLU A 187 1.13 -6.34 -0.56
CA GLU A 187 0.96 -6.06 0.86
C GLU A 187 -0.23 -6.85 1.43
N ASN A 188 -0.06 -7.44 2.62
CA ASN A 188 -1.20 -8.00 3.35
C ASN A 188 -2.11 -6.87 3.87
N THR A 189 -3.40 -7.19 4.06
CA THR A 189 -4.42 -6.24 4.48
C THR A 189 -5.08 -6.65 5.79
N SER A 190 -5.69 -5.70 6.49
CA SER A 190 -6.47 -5.95 7.70
C SER A 190 -7.73 -6.78 7.47
N GLY A 191 -8.15 -6.96 6.21
CA GLY A 191 -9.42 -7.61 5.86
C GLY A 191 -10.63 -6.70 6.05
N MET A 192 -10.46 -5.39 6.01
CA MET A 192 -11.54 -4.43 6.10
C MET A 192 -12.44 -4.51 4.87
N GLY A 193 -13.75 -4.71 5.09
CA GLY A 193 -14.73 -4.82 4.00
C GLY A 193 -14.52 -6.07 3.14
N SER A 194 -14.17 -5.88 1.88
CA SER A 194 -13.88 -6.93 0.90
C SER A 194 -12.44 -6.88 0.41
N ALA A 195 -11.53 -6.34 1.22
CA ALA A 195 -10.11 -6.28 0.89
C ALA A 195 -9.52 -7.69 0.75
N VAL A 196 -8.77 -7.90 -0.33
CA VAL A 196 -8.03 -9.13 -0.60
C VAL A 196 -6.67 -9.06 0.11
N GLY A 197 -6.12 -10.21 0.52
CA GLY A 197 -4.80 -10.28 1.13
C GLY A 197 -4.79 -10.27 2.66
N SER A 198 -5.95 -10.45 3.31
CA SER A 198 -6.02 -10.62 4.77
C SER A 198 -5.59 -12.01 5.23
N ARG A 199 -5.59 -12.98 4.34
CA ARG A 199 -5.09 -14.34 4.56
C ARG A 199 -3.84 -14.55 3.72
N PHE A 200 -2.84 -15.20 4.28
CA PHE A 200 -1.59 -15.46 3.56
C PHE A 200 -1.78 -16.36 2.33
N GLU A 201 -2.81 -17.23 2.35
CA GLU A 201 -3.18 -18.05 1.19
C GLU A 201 -3.69 -17.21 0.02
N GLU A 202 -4.34 -16.07 0.28
CA GLU A 202 -4.79 -15.13 -0.77
C GLU A 202 -3.58 -14.47 -1.43
N ILE A 203 -2.59 -14.04 -0.65
CA ILE A 203 -1.31 -13.50 -1.15
C ILE A 203 -0.57 -14.57 -1.96
N LYS A 204 -0.45 -15.78 -1.39
CA LYS A 204 0.15 -16.91 -2.11
C LYS A 204 -0.49 -17.14 -3.48
N ALA A 205 -1.81 -17.13 -3.54
CA ALA A 205 -2.53 -17.35 -4.79
C ALA A 205 -2.26 -16.26 -5.84
N ILE A 206 -2.04 -15.00 -5.42
CA ILE A 206 -1.58 -13.92 -6.31
C ILE A 206 -0.16 -14.20 -6.80
N LEU A 207 0.76 -14.55 -5.90
CA LEU A 207 2.16 -14.86 -6.24
C LEU A 207 2.26 -16.04 -7.20
N ASP A 208 1.49 -17.11 -6.97
CA ASP A 208 1.46 -18.30 -7.81
C ASP A 208 0.98 -18.01 -9.24
N GLN A 209 0.08 -17.02 -9.39
CA GLN A 209 -0.42 -16.58 -10.69
C GLN A 209 0.46 -15.51 -11.36
N THR A 210 1.48 -14.98 -10.70
CA THR A 210 2.36 -13.91 -11.22
C THR A 210 3.83 -14.32 -11.24
N THR A 211 4.13 -15.59 -11.46
CA THR A 211 5.50 -16.15 -11.46
C THR A 211 6.40 -15.57 -12.54
N ASP A 212 5.81 -14.96 -13.56
CA ASP A 212 6.48 -14.24 -14.65
C ASP A 212 6.89 -12.81 -14.29
N LEU A 213 6.54 -12.33 -13.09
CA LEU A 213 6.92 -11.01 -12.58
C LEU A 213 7.90 -11.13 -11.40
N PRO A 214 8.73 -10.11 -11.15
CA PRO A 214 9.62 -10.07 -9.99
C PRO A 214 8.82 -9.75 -8.72
N MET A 215 8.08 -10.73 -8.21
CA MET A 215 7.17 -10.56 -7.07
C MET A 215 7.85 -10.76 -5.73
N GLY A 216 7.30 -10.14 -4.70
CA GLY A 216 7.61 -10.35 -3.30
C GLY A 216 6.44 -9.93 -2.42
N VAL A 217 6.69 -9.79 -1.12
CA VAL A 217 5.68 -9.46 -0.11
C VAL A 217 6.14 -8.28 0.73
N CYS A 218 5.22 -7.38 1.01
CA CYS A 218 5.28 -6.44 2.11
C CYS A 218 4.37 -6.96 3.23
N LEU A 219 4.90 -7.06 4.44
CA LEU A 219 4.13 -7.52 5.59
C LEU A 219 3.91 -6.36 6.56
N ASP A 220 2.66 -5.87 6.66
CA ASP A 220 2.30 -4.85 7.63
C ASP A 220 1.91 -5.47 8.97
N THR A 221 2.47 -4.97 10.06
CA THR A 221 2.26 -5.48 11.41
C THR A 221 0.87 -5.15 11.97
N ALA A 222 0.35 -3.97 11.68
CA ALA A 222 -1.01 -3.58 12.07
C ALA A 222 -2.03 -4.41 11.30
N HIS A 223 -1.89 -4.53 9.98
CA HIS A 223 -2.75 -5.35 9.15
C HIS A 223 -2.74 -6.84 9.57
N THR A 224 -1.55 -7.38 9.84
CA THR A 224 -1.39 -8.76 10.35
C THR A 224 -2.18 -8.96 11.64
N PHE A 225 -2.03 -8.05 12.61
CA PHE A 225 -2.72 -8.09 13.89
C PHE A 225 -4.23 -7.90 13.73
N GLU A 226 -4.65 -6.94 12.94
CA GLU A 226 -6.06 -6.63 12.66
C GLU A 226 -6.77 -7.73 11.88
N ALA A 227 -6.03 -8.50 11.06
CA ALA A 227 -6.55 -9.69 10.38
C ALA A 227 -6.72 -10.90 11.31
N GLY A 228 -6.16 -10.85 12.53
CA GLY A 228 -6.33 -11.88 13.56
C GLY A 228 -5.09 -12.73 13.84
N TYR A 229 -3.94 -12.39 13.27
CA TYR A 229 -2.67 -13.05 13.56
C TYR A 229 -2.00 -12.35 14.75
N ASP A 230 -1.91 -13.04 15.88
CA ASP A 230 -1.29 -12.47 17.08
C ASP A 230 0.23 -12.39 16.94
N ILE A 231 0.76 -11.18 17.10
CA ILE A 231 2.21 -10.89 17.12
C ILE A 231 2.64 -10.28 18.47
N THR A 232 1.74 -10.27 19.45
CA THR A 232 1.97 -9.61 20.75
C THR A 232 2.68 -10.49 21.74
N THR A 233 2.58 -11.81 21.60
CA THR A 233 3.24 -12.82 22.44
C THR A 233 4.33 -13.54 21.65
N GLU A 234 5.25 -14.20 22.32
CA GLU A 234 6.27 -15.02 21.66
C GLU A 234 5.62 -16.19 20.91
N GLU A 235 4.69 -16.89 21.57
CA GLU A 235 3.95 -18.01 20.98
C GLU A 235 3.09 -17.56 19.79
N GLY A 236 2.42 -16.41 19.90
CA GLY A 236 1.62 -15.83 18.83
C GLY A 236 2.45 -15.46 17.62
N LEU A 237 3.61 -14.81 17.85
CA LEU A 237 4.55 -14.46 16.77
C LEU A 237 5.07 -15.71 16.04
N GLU A 238 5.49 -16.76 16.77
CA GLU A 238 5.94 -18.02 16.14
C GLU A 238 4.84 -18.65 15.30
N LYS A 239 3.61 -18.75 15.84
CA LYS A 239 2.45 -19.27 15.08
C LYS A 239 2.18 -18.43 13.82
N THR A 240 2.32 -17.12 13.91
CA THR A 240 2.13 -16.22 12.77
C THR A 240 3.21 -16.47 11.73
N LEU A 241 4.48 -16.56 12.12
CA LEU A 241 5.58 -16.86 11.21
C LEU A 241 5.48 -18.27 10.60
N ASP A 242 4.98 -19.24 11.35
CA ASP A 242 4.71 -20.60 10.86
C ASP A 242 3.52 -20.65 9.88
N ALA A 243 2.63 -19.66 9.92
CA ALA A 243 1.60 -19.50 8.90
C ALA A 243 2.14 -18.78 7.64
N VAL A 244 3.04 -17.81 7.79
CA VAL A 244 3.63 -17.05 6.67
C VAL A 244 4.60 -17.91 5.87
N ASP A 245 5.52 -18.60 6.52
CA ASP A 245 6.65 -19.24 5.87
C ASP A 245 6.25 -20.34 4.87
N PRO A 246 5.38 -21.30 5.19
CA PRO A 246 4.97 -22.34 4.23
C PRO A 246 4.00 -21.82 3.18
N THR A 247 3.40 -20.64 3.36
CA THR A 247 2.45 -20.06 2.39
C THR A 247 3.15 -19.12 1.42
N VAL A 248 3.64 -18.00 1.88
CA VAL A 248 4.24 -16.96 1.02
C VAL A 248 5.77 -17.04 0.97
N GLY A 249 6.40 -17.65 1.97
CA GLY A 249 7.84 -17.70 2.16
C GLY A 249 8.39 -16.45 2.84
N LEU A 250 9.06 -16.61 3.99
CA LEU A 250 9.71 -15.48 4.66
C LEU A 250 10.86 -14.90 3.82
N ASP A 251 11.46 -15.65 2.94
CA ASP A 251 12.48 -15.23 1.98
C ASP A 251 11.95 -14.27 0.91
N ARG A 252 10.63 -14.22 0.70
CA ARG A 252 9.95 -13.27 -0.19
C ARG A 252 9.48 -12.00 0.52
N VAL A 253 9.59 -11.91 1.84
CA VAL A 253 9.21 -10.71 2.60
C VAL A 253 10.38 -9.72 2.59
N TYR A 254 10.33 -8.72 1.72
CA TYR A 254 11.39 -7.72 1.53
C TYR A 254 11.17 -6.45 2.35
N VAL A 255 9.93 -6.13 2.66
CA VAL A 255 9.54 -4.96 3.44
C VAL A 255 8.62 -5.40 4.56
N LEU A 256 8.85 -4.86 5.77
CA LEU A 256 7.87 -4.85 6.84
C LEU A 256 7.41 -3.41 7.04
N HIS A 257 6.11 -3.17 6.93
CA HIS A 257 5.53 -1.97 7.50
C HIS A 257 5.39 -2.18 9.01
N VAL A 258 6.08 -1.35 9.79
CA VAL A 258 6.16 -1.48 11.24
C VAL A 258 5.26 -0.43 11.87
N ASN A 259 4.00 -0.79 12.05
CA ASN A 259 2.94 0.07 12.54
C ASN A 259 2.27 -0.57 13.76
N ASP A 260 2.04 0.22 14.83
CA ASP A 260 1.16 -0.24 15.91
C ASP A 260 -0.30 -0.12 15.48
N SER A 261 -1.19 -0.86 16.13
CA SER A 261 -2.61 -0.85 15.79
C SER A 261 -3.43 -0.11 16.83
N LYS A 262 -4.27 0.80 16.37
CA LYS A 262 -5.29 1.52 17.17
C LYS A 262 -6.44 0.61 17.61
N THR A 263 -6.57 -0.54 16.97
CA THR A 263 -7.72 -1.43 17.11
C THR A 263 -7.27 -2.80 17.61
N PRO A 264 -8.14 -3.57 18.29
CA PRO A 264 -7.75 -4.85 18.88
C PRO A 264 -7.52 -5.94 17.82
N LEU A 265 -6.89 -7.03 18.26
CA LEU A 265 -6.67 -8.25 17.46
C LEU A 265 -7.96 -8.70 16.75
N GLY A 266 -7.85 -8.96 15.46
CA GLY A 266 -8.96 -9.45 14.64
C GLY A 266 -10.07 -8.45 14.37
N SER A 267 -9.83 -7.16 14.61
CA SER A 267 -10.82 -6.09 14.42
C SER A 267 -11.25 -5.90 12.97
N ARG A 268 -10.38 -6.26 12.01
CA ARG A 268 -10.53 -5.96 10.57
C ARG A 268 -10.77 -4.47 10.29
N VAL A 269 -10.09 -3.61 11.03
CA VAL A 269 -10.20 -2.16 10.88
C VAL A 269 -8.80 -1.57 10.79
N ASP A 270 -8.42 -1.17 9.59
CA ASP A 270 -7.14 -0.57 9.27
C ASP A 270 -6.97 0.80 9.96
N ARG A 271 -6.21 0.81 11.07
CA ARG A 271 -5.91 2.01 11.85
C ARG A 271 -4.54 1.89 12.53
N HIS A 272 -3.58 2.59 11.95
CA HIS A 272 -2.24 2.66 12.51
C HIS A 272 -2.16 3.55 13.75
N GLU A 273 -1.24 3.22 14.66
CA GLU A 273 -0.89 3.99 15.85
C GLU A 273 0.65 4.15 15.94
N ASN A 274 1.10 5.07 16.76
CA ASN A 274 2.51 5.26 17.09
C ASN A 274 3.07 4.05 17.84
N ILE A 275 4.35 3.74 17.61
CA ILE A 275 5.01 2.56 18.16
C ILE A 275 4.92 2.53 19.69
N GLY A 276 4.25 1.54 20.22
CA GLY A 276 4.04 1.31 21.66
C GLY A 276 2.86 2.06 22.26
N GLU A 277 2.06 2.79 21.45
CA GLU A 277 0.86 3.50 21.91
C GLU A 277 -0.44 2.77 21.52
N GLY A 278 -0.34 1.67 20.77
CA GLY A 278 -1.45 0.83 20.31
C GLY A 278 -1.56 -0.52 21.03
N HIS A 279 -2.33 -1.40 20.43
CA HIS A 279 -2.64 -2.72 20.97
C HIS A 279 -1.54 -3.77 20.78
N ILE A 280 -0.60 -3.56 19.83
CA ILE A 280 0.55 -4.44 19.64
C ILE A 280 1.58 -4.18 20.74
N GLY A 281 1.93 -2.92 20.96
CA GLY A 281 2.77 -2.46 22.03
C GLY A 281 4.27 -2.65 21.82
N ARG A 282 5.05 -1.76 22.43
CA ARG A 282 6.50 -1.62 22.22
C ARG A 282 7.30 -2.91 22.43
N LYS A 283 6.93 -3.73 23.42
CA LYS A 283 7.64 -4.99 23.75
C LYS A 283 7.55 -6.00 22.59
N SER A 284 6.41 -6.04 21.94
CA SER A 284 6.16 -6.92 20.79
C SER A 284 7.02 -6.54 19.58
N PHE A 285 7.16 -5.25 19.30
CA PHE A 285 8.06 -4.78 18.26
C PHE A 285 9.53 -5.12 18.57
N GLY A 286 9.98 -5.02 19.83
CA GLY A 286 11.32 -5.45 20.21
C GLY A 286 11.55 -6.92 19.91
N ARG A 287 10.56 -7.79 20.18
CA ARG A 287 10.61 -9.21 19.86
C ARG A 287 10.63 -9.46 18.36
N LEU A 288 9.73 -8.82 17.62
CA LEU A 288 9.61 -8.97 16.17
C LEU A 288 10.88 -8.52 15.44
N LEU A 289 11.40 -7.34 15.74
CA LEU A 289 12.57 -6.77 15.07
C LEU A 289 13.85 -7.58 15.31
N ASN A 290 13.97 -8.23 16.49
CA ASN A 290 15.13 -9.05 16.83
C ASN A 290 14.90 -10.55 16.59
N HIS A 291 13.76 -10.91 15.97
CA HIS A 291 13.45 -12.32 15.71
C HIS A 291 14.43 -12.89 14.67
N PRO A 292 15.04 -14.07 14.88
CA PRO A 292 16.07 -14.61 14.00
C PRO A 292 15.59 -14.86 12.56
N ARG A 293 14.30 -15.13 12.37
CA ARG A 293 13.68 -15.33 11.04
C ARG A 293 13.35 -14.01 10.32
N LEU A 294 13.29 -12.87 11.02
CA LEU A 294 12.87 -11.57 10.47
C LEU A 294 14.01 -10.56 10.40
N GLY A 295 14.86 -10.51 11.39
CA GLY A 295 15.97 -9.56 11.47
C GLY A 295 17.10 -9.86 10.48
N PRO A 296 18.16 -9.04 10.46
CA PRO A 296 19.31 -9.21 9.58
C PRO A 296 20.27 -10.35 9.98
N GLY A 297 19.90 -11.18 10.95
CA GLY A 297 20.71 -12.30 11.43
C GLY A 297 20.92 -13.42 10.39
N PRO A 298 21.64 -14.50 10.75
CA PRO A 298 22.02 -15.57 9.82
C PRO A 298 20.85 -16.29 9.15
N GLN A 299 19.67 -16.28 9.76
CA GLN A 299 18.42 -16.84 9.25
C GLN A 299 17.48 -15.77 8.68
N GLY A 300 17.81 -14.49 8.87
CA GLY A 300 17.04 -13.35 8.34
C GLY A 300 17.53 -12.95 6.96
N LEU A 301 16.68 -12.22 6.21
CA LEU A 301 17.08 -11.66 4.92
C LEU A 301 17.89 -10.37 5.13
N ALA A 302 19.15 -10.40 4.77
CA ALA A 302 19.94 -9.20 4.64
C ALA A 302 19.25 -8.24 3.65
N GLY A 303 19.11 -6.97 4.02
CA GLY A 303 18.50 -5.97 3.15
C GLY A 303 16.97 -5.79 3.29
N ARG A 304 16.30 -6.52 4.20
CA ARG A 304 14.89 -6.26 4.52
C ARG A 304 14.72 -4.87 5.13
N ALA A 305 13.72 -4.13 4.65
CA ALA A 305 13.41 -2.80 5.17
C ALA A 305 12.28 -2.85 6.20
N PHE A 306 12.41 -2.04 7.24
CA PHE A 306 11.41 -1.81 8.29
C PHE A 306 10.91 -0.37 8.15
N ILE A 307 9.74 -0.19 7.58
CA ILE A 307 9.20 1.11 7.19
C ILE A 307 8.05 1.52 8.12
N LEU A 308 8.10 2.74 8.61
CA LEU A 308 7.05 3.33 9.43
C LEU A 308 6.03 4.07 8.57
N GLU A 309 4.76 3.84 8.82
CA GLU A 309 3.62 4.56 8.27
C GLU A 309 2.71 5.12 9.38
N THR A 310 3.29 5.29 10.54
CA THR A 310 2.61 5.76 11.74
C THR A 310 2.01 7.15 11.57
N PRO A 311 0.91 7.48 12.27
CA PRO A 311 0.33 8.80 12.21
C PRO A 311 1.29 9.87 12.77
N ILE A 312 1.19 11.08 12.23
CA ILE A 312 1.91 12.26 12.74
C ILE A 312 0.85 13.25 13.24
N ASP A 313 0.31 12.97 14.42
CA ASP A 313 -0.72 13.78 15.05
C ASP A 313 -0.10 14.98 15.79
N LYS A 314 1.11 14.81 16.31
CA LYS A 314 1.88 15.84 17.03
C LYS A 314 3.25 16.05 16.37
N PRO A 315 3.82 17.27 16.47
CA PRO A 315 5.21 17.50 16.06
C PRO A 315 6.17 16.55 16.77
N GLY A 316 7.03 15.89 16.00
CA GLY A 316 8.05 14.98 16.54
C GLY A 316 7.62 13.51 16.65
N ASP A 317 6.35 13.17 16.33
CA ASP A 317 5.91 11.78 16.32
C ASP A 317 6.73 10.93 15.35
N ASP A 318 6.97 11.45 14.15
CA ASP A 318 7.80 10.88 13.12
C ASP A 318 9.20 10.51 13.63
N ARG A 319 9.91 11.48 14.19
CA ARG A 319 11.24 11.26 14.77
C ARG A 319 11.23 10.31 15.96
N ARG A 320 10.20 10.41 16.82
CA ARG A 320 10.04 9.53 17.97
C ARG A 320 9.88 8.07 17.53
N ASN A 321 9.10 7.82 16.49
CA ASN A 321 8.90 6.47 15.97
C ASN A 321 10.17 5.90 15.31
N VAL A 322 10.89 6.68 14.49
CA VAL A 322 12.17 6.25 13.92
C VAL A 322 13.18 5.92 15.02
N ARG A 323 13.31 6.80 16.03
CA ARG A 323 14.17 6.56 17.19
C ARG A 323 13.75 5.31 17.97
N ALA A 324 12.44 5.10 18.16
CA ALA A 324 11.94 3.92 18.86
C ALA A 324 12.37 2.61 18.19
N LEU A 325 12.37 2.52 16.85
CA LEU A 325 12.85 1.33 16.16
C LEU A 325 14.36 1.13 16.36
N TRP A 326 15.17 2.19 16.28
CA TRP A 326 16.61 2.09 16.54
C TRP A 326 16.94 1.63 17.94
N GLU A 327 16.21 2.09 18.96
CA GLU A 327 16.32 1.63 20.33
C GLU A 327 15.95 0.15 20.49
N LEU A 328 14.92 -0.29 19.77
CA LEU A 328 14.42 -1.67 19.88
C LEU A 328 15.32 -2.71 19.22
N VAL A 329 16.08 -2.34 18.19
CA VAL A 329 17.03 -3.28 17.57
C VAL A 329 18.38 -3.36 18.30
N GLY A 330 18.50 -2.76 19.50
CA GLY A 330 19.71 -2.84 20.31
C GLY A 330 20.93 -2.10 19.73
N ILE A 331 20.75 -1.43 18.60
CA ILE A 331 21.75 -0.54 18.05
C ILE A 331 21.68 0.77 18.87
N GLY A 332 22.63 0.95 19.76
CA GLY A 332 22.68 2.17 20.56
C GLY A 332 22.64 3.39 19.63
N VAL A 333 21.99 4.46 20.08
CA VAL A 333 21.79 5.75 19.36
C VAL A 333 23.10 6.31 18.71
N LYS A 334 24.26 5.80 19.12
CA LYS A 334 25.58 6.16 18.55
C LYS A 334 25.86 5.56 17.17
N GLN A 335 25.21 4.47 16.79
CA GLN A 335 25.39 3.79 15.48
C GLN A 335 24.23 4.07 14.52
N ALA A 336 23.10 4.56 15.03
CA ALA A 336 22.00 5.03 14.20
C ALA A 336 22.41 6.31 13.44
N PRO A 337 21.87 6.54 12.23
CA PRO A 337 22.03 7.82 11.55
C PRO A 337 21.57 8.96 12.46
N LYS A 338 22.37 10.05 12.49
CA LYS A 338 22.05 11.20 13.34
C LYS A 338 20.80 11.90 12.82
N ALA A 339 19.75 11.93 13.63
CA ALA A 339 18.60 12.77 13.38
C ALA A 339 18.94 14.25 13.67
N GLU A 340 18.35 15.15 12.91
CA GLU A 340 18.44 16.60 13.18
C GLU A 340 17.57 16.95 14.39
N GLU A 341 18.16 17.49 15.45
CA GLU A 341 17.40 17.85 16.65
C GLU A 341 16.34 18.90 16.34
N GLY A 342 15.14 18.70 16.89
CA GLY A 342 14.00 19.59 16.65
C GLY A 342 13.31 19.46 15.28
N PHE A 343 13.89 18.71 14.33
CA PHE A 343 13.25 18.49 13.05
C PHE A 343 11.99 17.60 13.19
N SER A 344 10.94 17.98 12.48
CA SER A 344 9.71 17.20 12.27
C SER A 344 9.11 17.62 10.94
N MET A 345 8.37 16.71 10.30
CA MET A 345 7.69 17.04 9.05
C MET A 345 6.70 18.19 9.23
N THR A 346 6.60 19.08 8.24
CA THR A 346 5.65 20.17 8.23
C THR A 346 4.20 19.67 8.06
N ARG A 347 3.21 20.55 8.28
CA ARG A 347 1.80 20.21 8.07
C ARG A 347 1.49 19.77 6.63
N ALA A 348 2.20 20.28 5.63
CA ALA A 348 2.08 19.87 4.23
C ALA A 348 2.61 18.44 4.02
N GLU A 349 3.69 18.11 4.73
CA GLU A 349 4.34 16.79 4.74
C GLU A 349 3.61 15.77 5.64
N LYS A 350 2.75 16.26 6.56
CA LYS A 350 1.97 15.49 7.53
C LYS A 350 0.60 15.03 7.02
N LYS A 351 0.27 15.07 5.73
CA LYS A 351 -1.08 14.69 5.29
C LYS A 351 -1.37 13.25 5.72
N PRO A 352 -2.37 13.05 6.59
CA PRO A 352 -2.60 11.77 7.26
C PRO A 352 -2.98 10.67 6.27
N PHE A 353 -2.40 9.52 6.44
CA PHE A 353 -2.73 8.28 5.76
C PHE A 353 -4.18 7.82 5.99
N ALA A 354 -4.77 8.18 7.10
CA ALA A 354 -6.05 7.66 7.56
C ALA A 354 -7.18 8.70 7.61
N ARG A 355 -7.87 8.99 6.51
CA ARG A 355 -9.19 9.67 6.56
C ARG A 355 -10.05 9.49 5.31
N SER A 356 -10.13 8.35 4.65
CA SER A 356 -10.99 8.22 3.45
C SER A 356 -12.25 7.35 3.58
N ALA A 357 -12.41 6.56 4.65
CA ALA A 357 -13.56 5.65 4.75
C ALA A 357 -14.83 6.22 5.40
N GLU A 358 -14.76 7.32 6.16
CA GLU A 358 -15.93 7.78 6.95
C GLU A 358 -16.93 8.68 6.24
N LYS A 359 -16.62 9.26 5.08
CA LYS A 359 -17.51 10.25 4.44
C LYS A 359 -18.52 9.72 3.43
N THR A 360 -18.41 8.47 3.01
CA THR A 360 -19.27 7.94 1.93
C THR A 360 -20.55 7.23 2.43
N GLN A 361 -20.63 6.86 3.69
CA GLN A 361 -21.82 6.15 4.20
C GLN A 361 -22.89 7.02 4.89
N LYS A 362 -22.60 8.28 5.21
CA LYS A 362 -23.59 9.16 5.90
C LYS A 362 -24.49 10.02 5.00
N LYS A 363 -24.48 9.85 3.69
CA LYS A 363 -25.27 10.71 2.78
C LYS A 363 -26.47 10.04 2.12
N LYS A 364 -26.98 8.91 2.65
CA LYS A 364 -28.15 8.22 2.09
C LYS A 364 -29.31 7.96 3.05
N VAL A 365 -29.41 8.62 4.18
CA VAL A 365 -30.63 8.61 5.01
C VAL A 365 -30.92 10.02 5.55
N SER A 366 -31.37 10.92 4.72
CA SER A 366 -32.20 12.05 5.12
C SER A 366 -32.81 12.70 3.86
N GLY A 367 -33.94 12.22 3.46
CA GLY A 367 -34.66 12.83 2.35
C GLY A 367 -36.08 12.32 2.29
N GLY A 368 -37.01 13.11 2.75
CA GLY A 368 -38.39 12.91 2.37
C GLY A 368 -39.43 12.86 3.48
N LYS A 369 -39.54 13.90 4.25
CA LYS A 369 -40.84 14.26 4.86
C LYS A 369 -41.44 15.43 4.08
N SER A 370 -42.19 15.16 3.03
CA SER A 370 -43.07 16.12 2.39
C SER A 370 -44.31 16.31 3.26
N LYS A 371 -44.49 17.48 3.81
CA LYS A 371 -45.74 17.94 4.45
C LYS A 371 -46.79 18.15 3.37
N GLY A 372 -47.73 17.21 3.23
CA GLY A 372 -48.96 17.43 2.48
C GLY A 372 -49.88 18.38 3.23
N LYS A 373 -50.11 19.59 2.71
CA LYS A 373 -51.17 20.48 3.15
C LYS A 373 -52.54 19.98 2.64
N ALA A 374 -53.38 19.57 3.58
CA ALA A 374 -54.81 19.33 3.35
C ALA A 374 -55.49 20.61 2.92
N ARG A 375 -56.08 20.65 1.76
CA ARG A 375 -57.12 21.61 1.35
C ARG A 375 -58.49 20.96 1.46
N LYS A 376 -59.25 21.42 2.47
CA LYS A 376 -60.69 21.18 2.58
C LYS A 376 -61.41 21.86 1.42
N GLY A 377 -62.13 21.15 0.64
CA GLY A 377 -63.08 21.64 -0.34
C GLY A 377 -64.39 20.88 -0.23
N LYS A 378 -65.36 21.44 0.45
CA LYS A 378 -66.78 20.99 0.48
C LYS A 378 -67.38 21.19 -0.90
N LYS A 379 -68.08 20.18 -1.46
CA LYS A 379 -69.25 20.41 -2.31
C LYS A 379 -70.24 19.28 -2.17
N LYS A 380 -71.50 19.70 -1.99
CA LYS A 380 -72.71 18.96 -1.75
C LYS A 380 -73.20 18.19 -3.00
N VAL A 381 -73.66 17.01 -2.74
CA VAL A 381 -74.97 16.40 -3.04
C VAL A 381 -75.75 16.85 -4.29
N LYS A 382 -76.13 15.86 -5.12
CA LYS A 382 -77.55 15.58 -5.36
C LYS A 382 -77.75 14.23 -6.02
N THR A 383 -78.68 13.49 -5.43
CA THR A 383 -79.33 12.24 -5.78
C THR A 383 -80.22 12.40 -7.03
N ARG A 384 -80.31 11.32 -7.84
CA ARG A 384 -81.48 10.78 -8.58
C ARG A 384 -80.97 9.86 -9.70
N ILE A 385 -81.38 8.74 -9.95
CA ILE A 385 -82.45 7.78 -9.71
C ILE A 385 -81.78 6.43 -9.86
#